data_66041bf92a6a9a6d02677cd8ab6a48dd
#
_entry.id   66041bf92a6a9a6d02677cd8ab6a48dd
#
_cell.length_a   1.000
_cell.length_b   1.000
_cell.length_c   1.000
_cell.angle_alpha   90.00
_cell.angle_beta   90.00
_cell.angle_gamma   90.00
#
_symmetry.space_group_name_H-M   'P 1'
#
loop_
_entity.id
_entity.type
_entity.pdbx_description
1 polymer ?
#
loop_
_entity_poly.entity_id
_entity_poly.type
_entity_poly.pdbx_seq_one_letter_code
_entity_poly.pdbx_strand_id
1 'polypeptide(L)'
;MIPDPRSLIPDPRSLLSSVLMDVFVIPIGLDRYELYCEASFEAPPLNPSATGIIGRIRHRFAVMLHQAEERQRSGAPSSTGGTTWLTRVQEYIMAWVAERVAEQRLLWNLRRESAVVAAYPQDLTFDQALTLIHRTLQRDYERHRVWLVVDSILLIASAVLALLPGPNIVAYYFAFRVMGHWLSMSGAAQGLRSIAWTGRPCEPLTELREVASLDGAAREQRVHEIAARLRLQHLSTFFERVAIRHA
;
A
#
# COMPACT_ATOMS: atom_id res chain seq x y z
N MET A 1 -31.11 2.25 -44.27
CA MET A 1 -29.70 2.06 -44.08
C MET A 1 -29.51 1.51 -42.67
N ILE A 2 -29.41 0.17 -42.52
CA ILE A 2 -29.37 -0.51 -41.23
C ILE A 2 -27.87 -0.58 -40.85
N PRO A 3 -27.45 -0.10 -39.66
CA PRO A 3 -26.07 -0.17 -39.25
C PRO A 3 -25.64 -1.62 -39.05
N ASP A 4 -24.43 -1.95 -39.48
CA ASP A 4 -23.80 -3.29 -39.40
C ASP A 4 -23.67 -3.69 -37.92
N PRO A 5 -24.25 -4.83 -37.49
CA PRO A 5 -24.19 -5.29 -36.10
C PRO A 5 -22.75 -5.69 -35.65
N ARG A 6 -21.77 -5.70 -36.54
CA ARG A 6 -20.37 -6.00 -36.22
C ARG A 6 -19.59 -4.85 -35.60
N SER A 7 -20.14 -3.61 -35.60
CA SER A 7 -19.48 -2.43 -35.02
C SER A 7 -19.63 -2.30 -33.49
N LEU A 8 -20.34 -3.21 -32.85
CA LEU A 8 -20.62 -3.17 -31.40
C LEU A 8 -19.75 -4.14 -30.57
N ILE A 9 -18.83 -4.88 -31.21
CA ILE A 9 -17.88 -5.69 -30.46
C ILE A 9 -16.68 -4.78 -30.15
N PRO A 10 -16.48 -4.33 -28.87
CA PRO A 10 -15.31 -3.57 -28.53
C PRO A 10 -14.09 -4.43 -28.82
N ASP A 11 -13.09 -3.82 -29.49
CA ASP A 11 -11.81 -4.46 -29.80
C ASP A 11 -11.25 -5.06 -28.49
N PRO A 12 -10.99 -6.40 -28.43
CA PRO A 12 -10.42 -7.02 -27.25
C PRO A 12 -9.08 -6.39 -26.82
N ARG A 13 -8.42 -5.63 -27.72
CA ARG A 13 -7.22 -4.85 -27.39
C ARG A 13 -7.54 -3.55 -26.64
N SER A 14 -8.76 -2.99 -26.75
CA SER A 14 -9.19 -1.81 -26.00
C SER A 14 -9.55 -2.12 -24.56
N LEU A 15 -9.90 -3.36 -24.25
CA LEU A 15 -10.15 -3.84 -22.89
C LEU A 15 -8.86 -4.19 -22.12
N LEU A 16 -7.73 -4.38 -22.83
CA LEU A 16 -6.42 -4.66 -22.24
C LEU A 16 -5.64 -3.40 -21.85
N SER A 17 -6.19 -2.21 -22.07
CA SER A 17 -5.57 -0.94 -21.66
C SER A 17 -5.97 -0.47 -20.25
N SER A 18 -6.65 -1.29 -19.47
CA SER A 18 -6.64 -1.11 -18.01
C SER A 18 -5.21 -1.41 -17.56
N VAL A 19 -4.49 -0.42 -17.08
CA VAL A 19 -3.14 -0.57 -16.52
C VAL A 19 -3.25 -1.59 -15.39
N LEU A 20 -2.94 -2.87 -15.69
CA LEU A 20 -2.90 -3.93 -14.70
C LEU A 20 -1.87 -3.52 -13.65
N MET A 21 -2.24 -3.62 -12.39
CA MET A 21 -1.33 -3.36 -11.28
C MET A 21 -0.19 -4.37 -11.30
N ASP A 22 1.05 -3.89 -11.30
CA ASP A 22 2.24 -4.71 -11.14
C ASP A 22 2.57 -4.88 -9.64
N VAL A 23 2.70 -6.13 -9.20
CA VAL A 23 3.20 -6.49 -7.87
C VAL A 23 4.53 -7.21 -8.03
N PHE A 24 5.54 -6.72 -7.35
CA PHE A 24 6.90 -7.24 -7.39
C PHE A 24 7.18 -8.13 -6.17
N VAL A 25 7.64 -9.36 -6.42
CA VAL A 25 8.10 -10.30 -5.38
C VAL A 25 9.59 -10.04 -5.15
N ILE A 26 9.92 -9.20 -4.18
CA ILE A 26 11.27 -8.72 -3.94
C ILE A 26 12.00 -9.65 -2.97
N PRO A 27 13.12 -10.29 -3.37
CA PRO A 27 13.97 -11.03 -2.47
C PRO A 27 14.74 -10.06 -1.56
N ILE A 28 14.62 -10.23 -0.25
CA ILE A 28 15.32 -9.43 0.76
C ILE A 28 16.38 -10.25 1.53
N GLY A 29 16.65 -11.46 1.07
CA GLY A 29 17.61 -12.42 1.60
C GLY A 29 17.51 -13.74 0.85
N LEU A 30 18.19 -14.77 1.34
CA LEU A 30 18.24 -16.07 0.67
C LEU A 30 16.85 -16.71 0.48
N ASP A 31 16.02 -16.70 1.54
CA ASP A 31 14.70 -17.34 1.55
C ASP A 31 13.57 -16.39 1.96
N ARG A 32 13.82 -15.09 1.90
CA ARG A 32 12.84 -14.09 2.34
C ARG A 32 12.42 -13.20 1.20
N TYR A 33 11.12 -13.02 1.11
CA TYR A 33 10.48 -12.22 0.06
C TYR A 33 9.47 -11.27 0.68
N GLU A 34 9.40 -10.07 0.11
CA GLU A 34 8.36 -9.10 0.43
C GLU A 34 7.66 -8.64 -0.84
N LEU A 35 6.38 -8.31 -0.71
CA LEU A 35 5.58 -7.83 -1.82
C LEU A 35 5.67 -6.31 -1.92
N TYR A 36 5.87 -5.80 -3.12
CA TYR A 36 6.02 -4.38 -3.37
C TYR A 36 5.20 -3.93 -4.58
N CYS A 37 4.65 -2.71 -4.54
CA CYS A 37 4.05 -2.04 -5.69
C CYS A 37 4.26 -0.52 -5.60
N GLU A 38 4.34 0.13 -6.73
CA GLU A 38 4.40 1.60 -6.84
C GLU A 38 3.11 2.24 -7.38
N ALA A 39 2.06 1.45 -7.53
CA ALA A 39 0.79 2.00 -7.98
C ALA A 39 0.39 3.20 -7.10
N SER A 40 0.14 4.34 -7.74
CA SER A 40 -0.39 5.50 -7.06
C SER A 40 -1.75 5.14 -6.47
N PHE A 41 -1.95 5.44 -5.20
CA PHE A 41 -3.27 5.35 -4.62
C PHE A 41 -4.11 6.46 -5.25
N GLU A 42 -4.84 6.15 -6.32
CA GLU A 42 -5.89 7.05 -6.79
C GLU A 42 -6.97 7.11 -5.72
N ALA A 43 -7.13 8.31 -5.13
CA ALA A 43 -8.26 8.56 -4.26
C ALA A 43 -9.54 8.19 -5.05
N PRO A 44 -10.48 7.44 -4.44
CA PRO A 44 -11.71 7.09 -5.12
C PRO A 44 -12.36 8.36 -5.66
N PRO A 45 -12.87 8.34 -6.90
CA PRO A 45 -13.63 9.45 -7.40
C PRO A 45 -14.69 9.78 -6.36
N LEU A 46 -14.73 11.05 -5.98
CA LEU A 46 -15.66 11.56 -4.98
C LEU A 46 -17.07 11.25 -5.47
N ASN A 47 -17.69 10.23 -4.90
CA ASN A 47 -19.07 9.96 -5.16
C ASN A 47 -19.87 10.93 -4.27
N PRO A 48 -20.44 12.01 -4.83
CA PRO A 48 -21.10 13.06 -4.04
C PRO A 48 -22.36 12.56 -3.33
N SER A 49 -22.80 11.35 -3.64
CA SER A 49 -24.00 10.72 -3.05
C SER A 49 -23.75 9.90 -1.79
N ALA A 50 -22.52 9.83 -1.27
CA ALA A 50 -22.28 9.18 0.03
C ALA A 50 -22.68 10.09 1.20
N THR A 51 -23.99 10.35 1.34
CA THR A 51 -24.62 11.15 2.36
C THR A 51 -24.77 10.39 3.69
N GLY A 52 -23.66 10.15 4.39
CA GLY A 52 -23.69 9.52 5.72
C GLY A 52 -22.41 9.84 6.51
N ILE A 53 -22.46 9.59 7.82
CA ILE A 53 -21.30 9.76 8.71
C ILE A 53 -20.09 8.97 8.16
N ILE A 54 -20.31 7.75 7.69
CA ILE A 54 -19.28 6.87 7.10
C ILE A 54 -18.72 7.49 5.81
N GLY A 55 -19.54 8.08 4.95
CA GLY A 55 -19.08 8.78 3.74
C GLY A 55 -18.18 9.97 4.06
N ARG A 56 -18.54 10.77 5.06
CA ARG A 56 -17.73 11.90 5.54
C ARG A 56 -16.40 11.46 6.14
N ILE A 57 -16.37 10.38 6.92
CA ILE A 57 -15.14 9.81 7.49
C ILE A 57 -14.24 9.31 6.36
N ARG A 58 -14.77 8.56 5.40
CA ARG A 58 -14.01 8.08 4.23
C ARG A 58 -13.46 9.22 3.39
N HIS A 59 -14.24 10.28 3.18
CA HIS A 59 -13.79 11.46 2.43
C HIS A 59 -12.66 12.18 3.16
N ARG A 60 -12.80 12.46 4.45
CA ARG A 60 -11.73 13.09 5.25
C ARG A 60 -10.47 12.23 5.27
N PHE A 61 -10.63 10.92 5.34
CA PHE A 61 -9.53 9.98 5.29
C PHE A 61 -8.80 10.02 3.92
N ALA A 62 -9.53 10.03 2.81
CA ALA A 62 -8.96 10.13 1.47
C ALA A 62 -8.22 11.47 1.25
N VAL A 63 -8.80 12.57 1.68
CA VAL A 63 -8.15 13.91 1.62
C VAL A 63 -6.87 13.94 2.46
N MET A 64 -6.91 13.36 3.66
CA MET A 64 -5.74 13.28 4.54
C MET A 64 -4.61 12.46 3.92
N LEU A 65 -4.95 11.33 3.28
CA LEU A 65 -3.98 10.51 2.54
C LEU A 65 -3.35 11.27 1.39
N HIS A 66 -4.15 11.94 0.57
CA HIS A 66 -3.68 12.71 -0.57
C HIS A 66 -2.74 13.86 -0.13
N GLN A 67 -3.10 14.57 0.92
CA GLN A 67 -2.25 15.63 1.50
C GLN A 67 -0.93 15.07 2.06
N ALA A 68 -0.96 13.89 2.69
CA ALA A 68 0.24 13.22 3.19
C ALA A 68 1.19 12.83 2.03
N GLU A 69 0.63 12.35 0.92
CA GLU A 69 1.39 12.02 -0.29
C GLU A 69 1.99 13.25 -0.97
N GLU A 70 1.21 14.33 -1.10
CA GLU A 70 1.70 15.57 -1.70
C GLU A 70 2.85 16.19 -0.89
N ARG A 71 2.76 16.18 0.44
CA ARG A 71 3.85 16.63 1.32
C ARG A 71 5.10 15.80 1.18
N GLN A 72 4.96 14.48 1.04
CA GLN A 72 6.09 13.58 0.83
C GLN A 72 6.74 13.80 -0.55
N ARG A 73 5.96 14.15 -1.58
CA ARG A 73 6.46 14.46 -2.92
C ARG A 73 7.12 15.85 -3.00
N SER A 74 6.57 16.84 -2.31
CA SER A 74 7.04 18.22 -2.40
C SER A 74 8.28 18.50 -1.56
N GLY A 75 8.67 17.62 -0.63
CA GLY A 75 9.82 17.84 0.26
C GLY A 75 9.71 19.14 1.07
N ALA A 76 8.53 19.78 1.08
CA ALA A 76 8.34 21.08 1.68
C ALA A 76 8.48 20.97 3.20
N PRO A 77 9.36 21.79 3.82
CA PRO A 77 9.40 21.89 5.26
C PRO A 77 8.05 22.40 5.76
N SER A 78 7.60 21.86 6.88
CA SER A 78 6.38 22.27 7.56
C SER A 78 6.30 23.80 7.64
N SER A 79 5.40 24.42 6.88
CA SER A 79 5.18 25.85 6.93
C SER A 79 4.68 26.24 8.32
N THR A 80 5.55 26.85 9.03
CA THR A 80 5.46 27.47 10.33
C THR A 80 4.26 28.42 10.39
N GLY A 81 3.26 28.06 11.13
CA GLY A 81 2.11 28.94 11.34
C GLY A 81 1.22 28.51 12.49
N GLY A 82 1.80 28.20 13.65
CA GLY A 82 1.01 27.93 14.85
C GLY A 82 1.80 27.19 15.91
N THR A 83 2.27 27.90 16.90
CA THR A 83 3.08 27.40 18.02
C THR A 83 2.27 26.64 19.09
N THR A 84 1.14 26.07 18.73
CA THR A 84 0.30 25.32 19.67
C THR A 84 0.75 23.86 19.68
N TRP A 85 0.91 23.27 20.88
CA TRP A 85 1.26 21.85 21.04
C TRP A 85 0.34 20.91 20.24
N LEU A 86 -0.92 21.30 20.03
CA LEU A 86 -1.91 20.58 19.22
C LEU A 86 -1.47 20.45 17.76
N THR A 87 -0.90 21.50 17.16
CA THR A 87 -0.40 21.46 15.77
C THR A 87 0.78 20.52 15.64
N ARG A 88 1.69 20.49 16.62
CA ARG A 88 2.82 19.55 16.64
C ARG A 88 2.36 18.10 16.77
N VAL A 89 1.37 17.82 17.62
CA VAL A 89 0.78 16.48 17.76
C VAL A 89 0.10 16.07 16.46
N GLN A 90 -0.64 16.99 15.82
CA GLN A 90 -1.28 16.73 14.53
C GLN A 90 -0.25 16.47 13.43
N GLU A 91 0.82 17.24 13.36
CA GLU A 91 1.93 17.04 12.41
C GLU A 91 2.63 15.68 12.64
N TYR A 92 2.89 15.32 13.88
CA TYR A 92 3.47 14.02 14.24
C TYR A 92 2.55 12.85 13.82
N ILE A 93 1.25 12.96 14.11
CA ILE A 93 0.26 11.96 13.70
C ILE A 93 0.20 11.87 12.17
N MET A 94 0.22 13.01 11.47
CA MET A 94 0.17 13.04 10.00
C MET A 94 1.43 12.42 9.37
N ALA A 95 2.62 12.71 9.92
CA ALA A 95 3.87 12.11 9.46
C ALA A 95 3.88 10.58 9.69
N TRP A 96 3.45 10.14 10.88
CA TRP A 96 3.33 8.73 11.22
C TRP A 96 2.30 8.01 10.34
N VAL A 97 1.16 8.67 10.05
CA VAL A 97 0.13 8.14 9.13
C VAL A 97 0.70 8.00 7.72
N ALA A 98 1.42 9.00 7.22
CA ALA A 98 2.01 8.94 5.87
C ALA A 98 3.00 7.78 5.74
N GLU A 99 3.80 7.53 6.77
CA GLU A 99 4.74 6.40 6.80
C GLU A 99 4.02 5.05 6.81
N ARG A 100 2.97 4.91 7.62
CA ARG A 100 2.16 3.67 7.67
C ARG A 100 1.39 3.40 6.39
N VAL A 101 0.87 4.45 5.76
CA VAL A 101 0.18 4.35 4.47
C VAL A 101 1.13 3.85 3.39
N ALA A 102 2.38 4.32 3.38
CA ALA A 102 3.37 3.86 2.42
C ALA A 102 3.64 2.34 2.53
N GLU A 103 3.63 1.78 3.74
CA GLU A 103 3.79 0.34 3.98
C GLU A 103 2.55 -0.48 3.58
N GLN A 104 1.36 0.10 3.63
CA GLN A 104 0.09 -0.60 3.40
C GLN A 104 -0.49 -0.38 2.00
N ARG A 105 0.17 0.41 1.15
CA ARG A 105 -0.32 0.77 -0.20
C ARG A 105 -0.67 -0.45 -1.04
N LEU A 106 0.17 -1.48 -1.02
CA LEU A 106 -0.07 -2.71 -1.75
C LEU A 106 -1.44 -3.31 -1.41
N LEU A 107 -1.71 -3.55 -0.12
CA LEU A 107 -2.95 -4.19 0.33
C LEU A 107 -4.18 -3.33 0.01
N TRP A 108 -4.07 -2.01 0.15
CA TRP A 108 -5.19 -1.11 -0.15
C TRP A 108 -5.53 -1.05 -1.64
N ASN A 109 -4.52 -1.14 -2.51
CA ASN A 109 -4.72 -1.20 -3.95
C ASN A 109 -5.30 -2.55 -4.37
N LEU A 110 -4.76 -3.67 -3.85
CA LEU A 110 -5.27 -5.01 -4.13
C LEU A 110 -6.78 -5.15 -3.89
N ARG A 111 -7.35 -4.41 -2.95
CA ARG A 111 -8.78 -4.46 -2.66
C ARG A 111 -9.68 -4.10 -3.84
N ARG A 112 -9.16 -3.36 -4.83
CA ARG A 112 -9.92 -2.86 -5.99
C ARG A 112 -9.64 -3.62 -7.26
N GLU A 113 -8.57 -4.42 -7.23
CA GLU A 113 -8.11 -5.13 -8.41
C GLU A 113 -8.83 -6.46 -8.56
N SER A 114 -9.09 -6.83 -9.81
CA SER A 114 -9.61 -8.15 -10.19
C SER A 114 -8.53 -9.02 -10.85
N ALA A 115 -7.52 -8.39 -11.44
CA ALA A 115 -6.38 -9.04 -12.07
C ALA A 115 -5.10 -8.26 -11.78
N VAL A 116 -4.01 -8.97 -11.53
CA VAL A 116 -2.71 -8.40 -11.15
C VAL A 116 -1.58 -9.18 -11.81
N VAL A 117 -0.54 -8.49 -12.24
CA VAL A 117 0.67 -9.10 -12.76
C VAL A 117 1.69 -9.22 -11.63
N ALA A 118 2.09 -10.45 -11.31
CA ALA A 118 3.17 -10.73 -10.37
C ALA A 118 4.51 -10.80 -11.13
N ALA A 119 5.36 -9.80 -10.94
CA ALA A 119 6.75 -9.86 -11.38
C ALA A 119 7.59 -10.58 -10.31
N TYR A 120 8.28 -11.65 -10.69
CA TYR A 120 9.03 -12.49 -9.76
C TYR A 120 10.42 -12.85 -10.31
N PRO A 121 11.40 -13.22 -9.46
CA PRO A 121 12.72 -13.65 -9.88
C PRO A 121 12.67 -14.82 -10.85
N GLN A 122 13.52 -14.83 -11.90
CA GLN A 122 13.50 -15.85 -12.95
C GLN A 122 13.86 -17.26 -12.48
N ASP A 123 14.55 -17.37 -11.36
CA ASP A 123 14.94 -18.64 -10.73
C ASP A 123 13.78 -19.34 -9.99
N LEU A 124 12.61 -18.66 -9.92
CA LEU A 124 11.37 -19.25 -9.39
C LEU A 124 10.44 -19.67 -10.54
N THR A 125 9.65 -20.67 -10.28
CA THR A 125 8.45 -20.95 -11.11
C THR A 125 7.31 -20.04 -10.69
N PHE A 126 6.32 -19.86 -11.57
CA PHE A 126 5.12 -19.09 -11.22
C PHE A 126 4.38 -19.67 -10.01
N ASP A 127 4.28 -20.99 -9.89
CA ASP A 127 3.61 -21.65 -8.77
C ASP A 127 4.34 -21.40 -7.44
N GLN A 128 5.68 -21.37 -7.45
CA GLN A 128 6.48 -21.00 -6.29
C GLN A 128 6.26 -19.54 -5.91
N ALA A 129 6.28 -18.64 -6.88
CA ALA A 129 6.02 -17.21 -6.65
C ALA A 129 4.61 -16.99 -6.11
N LEU A 130 3.60 -17.66 -6.65
CA LEU A 130 2.22 -17.59 -6.19
C LEU A 130 2.07 -18.11 -4.75
N THR A 131 2.76 -19.21 -4.42
CA THR A 131 2.80 -19.73 -3.04
C THR A 131 3.40 -18.72 -2.07
N LEU A 132 4.48 -18.03 -2.45
CA LEU A 132 5.09 -16.97 -1.65
C LEU A 132 4.13 -15.77 -1.47
N ILE A 133 3.46 -15.36 -2.55
CA ILE A 133 2.45 -14.28 -2.51
C ILE A 133 1.34 -14.65 -1.53
N HIS A 134 0.74 -15.83 -1.67
CA HIS A 134 -0.34 -16.27 -0.79
C HIS A 134 0.11 -16.38 0.67
N ARG A 135 1.31 -16.92 0.93
CA ARG A 135 1.86 -16.98 2.29
C ARG A 135 2.05 -15.60 2.91
N THR A 136 2.56 -14.64 2.16
CA THR A 136 2.74 -13.27 2.63
C THR A 136 1.39 -12.60 2.91
N LEU A 137 0.44 -12.71 1.97
CA LEU A 137 -0.90 -12.14 2.14
C LEU A 137 -1.66 -12.78 3.31
N GLN A 138 -1.51 -14.09 3.53
CA GLN A 138 -2.12 -14.78 4.66
C GLN A 138 -1.56 -14.27 5.99
N ARG A 139 -0.23 -14.14 6.10
CA ARG A 139 0.44 -13.56 7.27
C ARG A 139 -0.08 -12.15 7.56
N ASP A 140 -0.19 -11.32 6.53
CA ASP A 140 -0.66 -9.94 6.66
C ASP A 140 -2.15 -9.89 7.04
N TYR A 141 -2.99 -10.76 6.47
CA TYR A 141 -4.38 -10.88 6.84
C TYR A 141 -4.55 -11.19 8.32
N GLU A 142 -3.83 -12.19 8.84
CA GLU A 142 -3.92 -12.61 10.24
C GLU A 142 -3.41 -11.50 11.18
N ARG A 143 -2.29 -10.88 10.84
CA ARG A 143 -1.74 -9.76 11.59
C ARG A 143 -2.73 -8.60 11.69
N HIS A 144 -3.30 -8.18 10.56
CA HIS A 144 -4.26 -7.08 10.54
C HIS A 144 -5.58 -7.42 11.22
N ARG A 145 -6.01 -8.67 11.17
CA ARG A 145 -7.20 -9.14 11.89
C ARG A 145 -7.04 -8.99 13.41
N VAL A 146 -5.90 -9.40 13.95
CA VAL A 146 -5.61 -9.27 15.39
C VAL A 146 -5.59 -7.81 15.81
N TRP A 147 -4.84 -6.97 15.08
CA TRP A 147 -4.75 -5.55 15.39
C TRP A 147 -6.07 -4.81 15.21
N LEU A 148 -6.90 -5.21 14.24
CA LEU A 148 -8.26 -4.67 14.06
C LEU A 148 -9.10 -4.87 15.33
N VAL A 149 -9.05 -6.06 15.92
CA VAL A 149 -9.79 -6.35 17.18
C VAL A 149 -9.25 -5.52 18.34
N VAL A 150 -7.93 -5.49 18.52
CA VAL A 150 -7.28 -4.72 19.59
C VAL A 150 -7.63 -3.24 19.50
N ASP A 151 -7.43 -2.64 18.30
CA ASP A 151 -7.70 -1.21 18.11
C ASP A 151 -9.20 -0.88 18.19
N SER A 152 -10.09 -1.81 17.84
CA SER A 152 -11.53 -1.62 18.02
C SER A 152 -11.91 -1.57 19.51
N ILE A 153 -11.32 -2.42 20.33
CA ILE A 153 -11.52 -2.39 21.79
C ILE A 153 -11.01 -1.07 22.37
N LEU A 154 -9.82 -0.63 21.95
CA LEU A 154 -9.23 0.64 22.39
C LEU A 154 -10.05 1.85 21.93
N LEU A 155 -10.63 1.79 20.71
CA LEU A 155 -11.55 2.82 20.22
C LEU A 155 -12.79 2.92 21.09
N ILE A 156 -13.41 1.78 21.45
CA ILE A 156 -14.57 1.74 22.33
C ILE A 156 -14.20 2.28 23.73
N ALA A 157 -13.07 1.85 24.29
CA ALA A 157 -12.59 2.34 25.57
C ALA A 157 -12.32 3.86 25.54
N SER A 158 -11.82 4.39 24.41
CA SER A 158 -11.58 5.83 24.26
C SER A 158 -12.87 6.68 24.21
N ALA A 159 -14.04 6.05 24.02
CA ALA A 159 -15.32 6.77 24.06
C ALA A 159 -15.60 7.37 25.46
N VAL A 160 -15.07 6.76 26.52
CA VAL A 160 -15.16 7.32 27.90
C VAL A 160 -14.47 8.68 27.97
N LEU A 161 -13.39 8.89 27.22
CA LEU A 161 -12.68 10.17 27.16
C LEU A 161 -13.49 11.28 26.45
N ALA A 162 -14.56 10.92 25.72
CA ALA A 162 -15.45 11.90 25.11
C ALA A 162 -16.28 12.69 26.14
N LEU A 163 -16.33 12.22 27.41
CA LEU A 163 -16.95 12.95 28.50
C LEU A 163 -16.09 14.12 29.01
N LEU A 164 -14.80 14.17 28.64
CA LEU A 164 -13.93 15.27 28.99
C LEU A 164 -14.09 16.44 27.98
N PRO A 165 -14.13 17.68 28.45
CA PRO A 165 -14.22 18.85 27.55
C PRO A 165 -12.95 18.95 26.71
N GLY A 166 -13.09 18.86 25.37
CA GLY A 166 -11.99 18.98 24.41
C GLY A 166 -12.12 18.03 23.22
N PRO A 167 -11.29 18.20 22.19
CA PRO A 167 -11.28 17.29 21.05
C PRO A 167 -10.74 15.91 21.50
N ASN A 168 -11.52 14.83 21.29
CA ASN A 168 -11.10 13.47 21.60
C ASN A 168 -10.11 12.94 20.52
N ILE A 169 -8.87 13.43 20.58
CA ILE A 169 -7.78 13.09 19.64
C ILE A 169 -7.48 11.57 19.71
N VAL A 170 -7.61 10.97 20.89
CA VAL A 170 -7.36 9.54 21.11
C VAL A 170 -8.35 8.68 20.34
N ALA A 171 -9.63 9.02 20.35
CA ALA A 171 -10.64 8.30 19.58
C ALA A 171 -10.41 8.44 18.07
N TYR A 172 -10.04 9.62 17.58
CA TYR A 172 -9.68 9.80 16.16
C TYR A 172 -8.48 8.96 15.76
N TYR A 173 -7.46 8.86 16.60
CA TYR A 173 -6.28 8.03 16.38
C TYR A 173 -6.67 6.54 16.23
N PHE A 174 -7.44 5.99 17.16
CA PHE A 174 -7.87 4.59 17.08
C PHE A 174 -8.84 4.36 15.93
N ALA A 175 -9.76 5.28 15.63
CA ALA A 175 -10.65 5.18 14.48
C ALA A 175 -9.86 5.09 13.15
N PHE A 176 -8.79 5.88 13.03
CA PHE A 176 -7.89 5.82 11.89
C PHE A 176 -7.19 4.46 11.78
N ARG A 177 -6.67 3.92 12.89
CA ARG A 177 -6.00 2.61 12.92
C ARG A 177 -6.95 1.48 12.57
N VAL A 178 -8.15 1.46 13.15
CA VAL A 178 -9.21 0.50 12.83
C VAL A 178 -9.51 0.51 11.34
N MET A 179 -9.68 1.69 10.73
CA MET A 179 -9.92 1.82 9.30
C MET A 179 -8.74 1.28 8.47
N GLY A 180 -7.50 1.62 8.84
CA GLY A 180 -6.29 1.14 8.18
C GLY A 180 -6.17 -0.38 8.22
N HIS A 181 -6.37 -0.99 9.39
CA HIS A 181 -6.33 -2.46 9.55
C HIS A 181 -7.46 -3.15 8.78
N TRP A 182 -8.66 -2.58 8.78
CA TRP A 182 -9.78 -3.12 8.00
C TRP A 182 -9.52 -3.08 6.50
N LEU A 183 -8.97 -1.98 5.97
CA LEU A 183 -8.61 -1.84 4.56
C LEU A 183 -7.52 -2.84 4.17
N SER A 184 -6.49 -2.98 5.00
CA SER A 184 -5.38 -3.91 4.75
C SER A 184 -5.85 -5.36 4.78
N MET A 185 -6.66 -5.74 5.77
CA MET A 185 -7.25 -7.06 5.87
C MET A 185 -8.14 -7.37 4.66
N SER A 186 -8.96 -6.40 4.22
CA SER A 186 -9.83 -6.57 3.05
C SER A 186 -9.02 -6.74 1.76
N GLY A 187 -7.91 -6.01 1.61
CA GLY A 187 -7.02 -6.16 0.46
C GLY A 187 -6.29 -7.49 0.45
N ALA A 188 -5.78 -7.95 1.60
CA ALA A 188 -5.17 -9.27 1.70
C ALA A 188 -6.18 -10.39 1.38
N ALA A 189 -7.42 -10.28 1.88
CA ALA A 189 -8.50 -11.23 1.57
C ALA A 189 -8.84 -11.25 0.07
N GLN A 190 -8.87 -10.08 -0.58
CA GLN A 190 -9.09 -9.95 -2.03
C GLN A 190 -7.97 -10.63 -2.80
N GLY A 191 -6.70 -10.39 -2.42
CA GLY A 191 -5.53 -11.01 -3.05
C GLY A 191 -5.50 -12.53 -2.93
N LEU A 192 -6.02 -13.07 -1.82
CA LEU A 192 -6.07 -14.52 -1.57
C LEU A 192 -7.20 -15.23 -2.32
N ARG A 193 -8.35 -14.57 -2.57
CA ARG A 193 -9.59 -15.24 -2.95
C ARG A 193 -10.11 -14.88 -4.34
N SER A 194 -9.86 -13.65 -4.79
CA SER A 194 -10.61 -13.08 -5.91
C SER A 194 -9.73 -12.56 -7.04
N ILE A 195 -8.44 -12.31 -6.78
CA ILE A 195 -7.54 -11.79 -7.81
C ILE A 195 -7.08 -12.91 -8.74
N ALA A 196 -7.20 -12.65 -10.04
CA ALA A 196 -6.56 -13.45 -11.08
C ALA A 196 -5.09 -13.03 -11.19
N TRP A 197 -4.19 -13.85 -10.63
CA TRP A 197 -2.75 -13.61 -10.70
C TRP A 197 -2.19 -14.12 -12.04
N THR A 198 -1.41 -13.26 -12.71
CA THR A 198 -0.61 -13.63 -13.89
C THR A 198 0.86 -13.44 -13.58
N GLY A 199 1.71 -14.32 -14.09
CA GLY A 199 3.13 -14.34 -13.76
C GLY A 199 4.00 -13.70 -14.85
N ARG A 200 4.98 -12.88 -14.45
CA ARG A 200 6.01 -12.33 -15.32
C ARG A 200 7.40 -12.55 -14.68
N PRO A 201 8.23 -13.47 -15.22
CA PRO A 201 9.61 -13.62 -14.74
C PRO A 201 10.42 -12.35 -15.02
N CYS A 202 11.26 -11.96 -14.08
CA CYS A 202 11.96 -10.68 -14.10
C CYS A 202 13.41 -10.86 -13.63
N GLU A 203 14.36 -10.77 -14.56
CA GLU A 203 15.80 -10.93 -14.31
C GLU A 203 16.34 -9.96 -13.27
N PRO A 204 16.04 -8.63 -13.33
CA PRO A 204 16.52 -7.70 -12.33
C PRO A 204 16.14 -8.05 -10.88
N LEU A 205 15.02 -8.76 -10.68
CA LEU A 205 14.63 -9.23 -9.34
C LEU A 205 15.50 -10.41 -8.88
N THR A 206 16.02 -11.21 -9.79
CA THR A 206 16.97 -12.29 -9.44
C THR A 206 18.28 -11.71 -8.93
N GLU A 207 18.78 -10.64 -9.57
CA GLU A 207 19.98 -9.93 -9.15
C GLU A 207 19.87 -9.35 -7.73
N LEU A 208 18.67 -8.89 -7.31
CA LEU A 208 18.45 -8.35 -5.97
C LEU A 208 18.77 -9.33 -4.84
N ARG A 209 18.74 -10.63 -5.09
CA ARG A 209 19.11 -11.65 -4.09
C ARG A 209 20.57 -11.57 -3.68
N GLU A 210 21.45 -11.35 -4.65
CA GLU A 210 22.89 -11.23 -4.41
C GLU A 210 23.22 -9.90 -3.73
N VAL A 211 22.44 -8.86 -4.02
CA VAL A 211 22.63 -7.52 -3.47
C VAL A 211 22.45 -7.48 -1.94
N ALA A 212 21.61 -8.35 -1.38
CA ALA A 212 21.39 -8.41 0.08
C ALA A 212 22.68 -8.76 0.86
N SER A 213 23.67 -9.40 0.22
CA SER A 213 24.95 -9.77 0.84
C SER A 213 26.05 -8.71 0.71
N LEU A 214 25.81 -7.62 -0.04
CA LEU A 214 26.78 -6.55 -0.26
C LEU A 214 26.87 -5.59 0.91
N ASP A 215 28.02 -4.90 1.02
CA ASP A 215 28.22 -3.80 1.96
C ASP A 215 27.32 -2.60 1.64
N GLY A 216 26.96 -1.79 2.66
CA GLY A 216 25.95 -0.76 2.61
C GLY A 216 25.99 0.15 1.37
N ALA A 217 27.15 0.77 1.07
CA ALA A 217 27.27 1.70 -0.06
C ALA A 217 27.18 0.99 -1.43
N ALA A 218 27.81 -0.16 -1.57
CA ALA A 218 27.75 -0.96 -2.80
C ALA A 218 26.34 -1.52 -3.02
N ARG A 219 25.66 -1.92 -1.94
CA ARG A 219 24.27 -2.35 -1.95
C ARG A 219 23.35 -1.25 -2.44
N GLU A 220 23.45 -0.04 -1.86
CA GLU A 220 22.60 1.10 -2.23
C GLU A 220 22.72 1.45 -3.72
N GLN A 221 23.97 1.53 -4.22
CA GLN A 221 24.21 1.81 -5.64
C GLN A 221 23.59 0.73 -6.53
N ARG A 222 23.78 -0.56 -6.20
CA ARG A 222 23.27 -1.66 -7.01
C ARG A 222 21.74 -1.73 -7.00
N VAL A 223 21.11 -1.50 -5.84
CA VAL A 223 19.66 -1.41 -5.74
C VAL A 223 19.13 -0.25 -6.59
N HIS A 224 19.81 0.91 -6.60
CA HIS A 224 19.42 2.05 -7.40
C HIS A 224 19.48 1.76 -8.91
N GLU A 225 20.53 1.06 -9.38
CA GLU A 225 20.64 0.62 -10.78
C GLU A 225 19.49 -0.32 -11.17
N ILE A 226 19.17 -1.29 -10.32
CA ILE A 226 18.07 -2.23 -10.54
C ILE A 226 16.72 -1.51 -10.52
N ALA A 227 16.53 -0.57 -9.60
CA ALA A 227 15.34 0.25 -9.51
C ALA A 227 15.11 1.06 -10.80
N ALA A 228 16.17 1.65 -11.37
CA ALA A 228 16.10 2.37 -12.64
C ALA A 228 15.71 1.45 -13.82
N ARG A 229 16.24 0.23 -13.89
CA ARG A 229 15.87 -0.78 -14.90
C ARG A 229 14.41 -1.21 -14.79
N LEU A 230 13.89 -1.33 -13.57
CA LEU A 230 12.50 -1.67 -13.29
C LEU A 230 11.56 -0.46 -13.37
N ARG A 231 12.10 0.76 -13.52
CA ARG A 231 11.37 2.04 -13.48
C ARG A 231 10.62 2.24 -12.15
N LEU A 232 11.22 1.78 -11.04
CA LEU A 232 10.70 1.91 -9.69
C LEU A 232 11.42 3.05 -8.97
N GLN A 233 10.67 4.09 -8.57
CA GLN A 233 11.26 5.30 -7.98
C GLN A 233 11.65 5.12 -6.50
N HIS A 234 10.92 4.26 -5.77
CA HIS A 234 11.07 4.13 -4.32
C HIS A 234 11.59 2.75 -3.87
N LEU A 235 12.02 1.90 -4.81
CA LEU A 235 12.51 0.56 -4.50
C LEU A 235 13.74 0.61 -3.57
N SER A 236 14.68 1.53 -3.79
CA SER A 236 15.88 1.66 -2.96
C SER A 236 15.53 1.98 -1.51
N THR A 237 14.66 2.96 -1.28
CA THR A 237 14.19 3.31 0.07
C THR A 237 13.43 2.16 0.73
N PHE A 238 12.62 1.43 -0.02
CA PHE A 238 11.92 0.26 0.47
C PHE A 238 12.90 -0.85 0.86
N PHE A 239 13.83 -1.18 -0.02
CA PHE A 239 14.80 -2.26 0.19
C PHE A 239 15.67 -2.01 1.42
N GLU A 240 16.25 -0.80 1.57
CA GLU A 240 17.05 -0.43 2.73
C GLU A 240 16.27 -0.53 4.04
N ARG A 241 15.03 -0.05 4.06
CA ARG A 241 14.16 -0.13 5.24
C ARG A 241 13.90 -1.57 5.67
N VAL A 242 13.67 -2.45 4.71
CA VAL A 242 13.36 -3.86 5.00
C VAL A 242 14.62 -4.64 5.33
N ALA A 243 15.74 -4.38 4.67
CA ALA A 243 17.04 -5.02 4.93
C ALA A 243 17.57 -4.67 6.33
N ILE A 244 17.49 -3.39 6.76
CA ILE A 244 17.97 -2.94 8.08
C ILE A 244 17.12 -3.50 9.23
N ARG A 245 15.82 -3.67 9.05
CA ARG A 245 14.95 -4.24 10.12
C ARG A 245 15.27 -5.69 10.48
N HIS A 246 16.15 -6.34 9.72
CA HIS A 246 16.37 -7.77 9.81
C HIS A 246 17.85 -8.18 9.77
N ALA A 247 18.76 -7.21 9.75
CA ALA A 247 20.19 -7.39 10.03
C ALA A 247 20.40 -7.29 11.55
#